data_392cca83b43165f19198b09f4effc64c
#
_entry.id   392cca83b43165f19198b09f4effc64c
#
_cell.length_a   1.000
_cell.length_b   1.000
_cell.length_c   1.000
_cell.angle_alpha   90.00
_cell.angle_beta   90.00
_cell.angle_gamma   90.00
#
_symmetry.space_group_name_H-M   'P 1'
#
loop_
_entity.id
_entity.type
_entity.pdbx_description
1 polymer ?
#
loop_
_entity_poly.entity_id
_entity_poly.type
_entity_poly.pdbx_seq_one_letter_code
_entity_poly.pdbx_strand_id
1 'polypeptide(L)' 'MPVINMEQTGKQIAELRKKANLTVNDIKEALELTTVNAVYKWQRGQTLPTLDNLVALAALFDCTINDIVITETI' A
#
# COMPACT_ATOMS: atom_id res chain seq x y z
N MET A 1 -9.47 -20.31 -6.20
CA MET A 1 -10.01 -19.13 -5.53
C MET A 1 -8.93 -18.10 -5.31
N PRO A 2 -9.07 -16.88 -5.82
CA PRO A 2 -8.05 -15.86 -5.61
C PRO A 2 -8.09 -15.35 -4.17
N VAL A 3 -6.90 -15.13 -3.62
CA VAL A 3 -6.72 -14.53 -2.30
C VAL A 3 -5.63 -13.46 -2.40
N ILE A 4 -5.66 -12.50 -1.49
CA ILE A 4 -4.63 -11.47 -1.44
C ILE A 4 -3.37 -12.06 -0.82
N ASN A 5 -2.24 -11.86 -1.49
CA ASN A 5 -0.94 -12.15 -0.92
C ASN A 5 -0.48 -10.91 -0.14
N MET A 6 -0.62 -10.95 1.17
CA MET A 6 -0.34 -9.78 2.02
C MET A 6 1.12 -9.37 1.99
N GLU A 7 2.03 -10.34 2.01
CA GLU A 7 3.46 -10.07 1.98
C GLU A 7 3.88 -9.38 0.68
N GLN A 8 3.43 -9.93 -0.46
CA GLN A 8 3.79 -9.36 -1.75
C GLN A 8 3.11 -8.01 -1.97
N THR A 9 1.88 -7.85 -1.50
CA THR A 9 1.20 -6.56 -1.56
C THR A 9 1.96 -5.51 -0.75
N GLY A 10 2.45 -5.87 0.43
CA GLY A 10 3.25 -4.97 1.24
C GLY A 10 4.54 -4.54 0.55
N LYS A 11 5.24 -5.48 -0.07
CA LYS A 11 6.45 -5.20 -0.86
C LYS A 11 6.12 -4.27 -2.02
N GLN A 12 4.99 -4.49 -2.68
CA GLN A 12 4.56 -3.67 -3.81
C GLN A 12 4.28 -2.23 -3.37
N ILE A 13 3.65 -2.03 -2.22
CA ILE A 13 3.43 -0.70 -1.66
C ILE A 13 4.77 0.02 -1.46
N ALA A 14 5.75 -0.66 -0.87
CA ALA A 14 7.08 -0.09 -0.64
C ALA A 14 7.76 0.27 -1.96
N GLU A 15 7.68 -0.61 -2.97
CA GLU A 15 8.28 -0.36 -4.27
C GLU A 15 7.66 0.82 -4.99
N LEU A 16 6.33 0.89 -5.01
CA LEU A 16 5.61 1.99 -5.67
C LEU A 16 5.88 3.32 -4.96
N ARG A 17 5.97 3.28 -3.62
CA ARG A 17 6.33 4.47 -2.84
C ARG A 17 7.71 4.99 -3.26
N LYS A 18 8.70 4.10 -3.32
CA LYS A 18 10.06 4.47 -3.69
C LYS A 18 10.13 5.01 -5.11
N LYS A 19 9.42 4.37 -6.03
CA LYS A 19 9.33 4.81 -7.42
C LYS A 19 8.76 6.22 -7.54
N ALA A 20 7.81 6.55 -6.67
CA ALA A 20 7.17 7.87 -6.64
C ALA A 20 8.02 8.90 -5.86
N ASN A 21 9.17 8.50 -5.34
CA ASN A 21 10.06 9.36 -4.53
C ASN A 21 9.36 9.90 -3.29
N LEU A 22 8.52 9.06 -2.66
CA LEU A 22 7.78 9.43 -1.46
C LEU A 22 8.39 8.73 -0.24
N THR A 23 8.43 9.46 0.87
CA THR A 23 8.80 8.87 2.16
C THR A 23 7.55 8.27 2.80
N VAL A 24 7.76 7.44 3.82
CA VAL A 24 6.65 6.92 4.62
C VAL A 24 5.87 8.08 5.25
N ASN A 25 6.58 9.12 5.71
CA ASN A 25 5.93 10.29 6.28
C ASN A 25 5.10 11.06 5.26
N ASP A 26 5.54 11.11 4.00
CA ASP A 26 4.75 11.73 2.93
C ASP A 26 3.41 11.03 2.76
N ILE A 27 3.40 9.69 2.84
CA ILE A 27 2.16 8.92 2.76
C ILE A 27 1.27 9.22 3.97
N LYS A 28 1.87 9.23 5.16
CA LYS A 28 1.13 9.56 6.39
C LYS A 28 0.42 10.90 6.25
N GLU A 29 1.13 11.92 5.78
CA GLU A 29 0.56 13.26 5.62
C GLU A 29 -0.53 13.29 4.53
N ALA A 30 -0.27 12.66 3.39
CA ALA A 30 -1.20 12.66 2.26
C ALA A 30 -2.52 11.96 2.60
N LEU A 31 -2.45 10.87 3.36
CA LEU A 31 -3.62 10.08 3.74
C LEU A 31 -4.19 10.49 5.10
N GLU A 32 -3.61 11.49 5.74
CA GLU A 32 -4.05 12.00 7.05
C GLU A 32 -4.09 10.88 8.10
N LEU A 33 -3.05 10.04 8.10
CA LEU A 33 -2.92 8.97 9.09
C LEU A 33 -2.40 9.53 10.41
N THR A 34 -2.77 8.88 11.50
CA THR A 34 -2.36 9.29 12.84
C THR A 34 -0.86 9.12 13.05
N THR A 35 -0.31 8.00 12.56
CA THR A 35 1.12 7.69 12.71
C THR A 35 1.65 7.01 11.45
N VAL A 36 2.97 6.93 11.33
CA VAL A 36 3.63 6.19 10.25
C VAL A 36 3.53 4.67 10.43
N ASN A 37 3.14 4.21 11.61
CA ASN A 37 3.06 2.77 11.92
C ASN A 37 2.13 2.02 10.98
N ALA A 38 1.03 2.63 10.56
CA ALA A 38 0.09 2.00 9.63
C ALA A 38 0.80 1.65 8.32
N VAL A 39 1.60 2.59 7.78
CA VAL A 39 2.32 2.36 6.52
C VAL A 39 3.34 1.25 6.67
N TYR A 40 4.08 1.23 7.77
CA TYR A 40 5.05 0.16 8.04
C TYR A 40 4.37 -1.20 8.16
N LYS A 41 3.21 -1.27 8.82
CA LYS A 41 2.45 -2.53 8.93
C LYS A 41 2.00 -3.02 7.55
N TRP A 42 1.56 -2.12 6.67
CA TRP A 42 1.21 -2.49 5.30
C TRP A 42 2.43 -3.07 4.58
N GLN A 43 3.57 -2.38 4.66
CA GLN A 43 4.78 -2.80 3.97
C GLN A 43 5.31 -4.15 4.46
N ARG A 44 5.10 -4.47 5.74
CA ARG A 44 5.49 -5.75 6.31
C ARG A 44 4.47 -6.87 6.07
N GLY A 45 3.34 -6.55 5.48
CA GLY A 45 2.28 -7.52 5.23
C GLY A 45 1.51 -7.92 6.48
N GLN A 46 1.57 -7.12 7.53
CA GLN A 46 0.86 -7.40 8.79
C GLN A 46 -0.62 -7.01 8.69
N THR A 47 -0.91 -5.92 8.01
CA THR A 47 -2.26 -5.43 7.79
C THR A 47 -2.37 -4.92 6.36
N LEU A 48 -3.60 -4.80 5.87
CA LEU A 48 -3.88 -4.20 4.57
C LEU A 48 -4.45 -2.80 4.77
N PRO A 49 -4.19 -1.87 3.84
CA PRO A 49 -4.90 -0.60 3.84
C PRO A 49 -6.40 -0.83 3.68
N THR A 50 -7.21 0.06 4.26
CA THR A 50 -8.64 0.06 3.97
C THR A 50 -8.85 0.35 2.49
N LEU A 51 -10.06 0.07 1.99
CA LEU A 51 -10.37 0.35 0.59
C LEU A 51 -10.20 1.84 0.27
N ASP A 52 -10.62 2.72 1.18
CA ASP A 52 -10.43 4.17 1.02
C ASP A 52 -8.95 4.52 0.90
N ASN A 53 -8.12 3.94 1.73
CA ASN A 53 -6.67 4.19 1.68
C ASN A 53 -6.05 3.62 0.41
N LEU A 54 -6.55 2.48 -0.09
CA LEU A 54 -6.08 1.93 -1.36
C LEU A 54 -6.38 2.86 -2.53
N VAL A 55 -7.56 3.45 -2.56
CA VAL A 55 -7.93 4.42 -3.59
C VAL A 55 -6.98 5.63 -3.53
N ALA A 56 -6.71 6.12 -2.32
CA ALA A 56 -5.80 7.25 -2.13
C ALA A 56 -4.38 6.91 -2.54
N LEU A 57 -3.90 5.71 -2.18
CA LEU A 57 -2.57 5.25 -2.56
C LEU A 57 -2.42 5.12 -4.08
N ALA A 58 -3.44 4.57 -4.74
CA ALA A 58 -3.44 4.44 -6.19
C ALA A 58 -3.30 5.81 -6.87
N ALA A 59 -4.05 6.80 -6.39
CA ALA A 59 -3.95 8.16 -6.89
C ALA A 59 -2.56 8.75 -6.62
N LEU A 60 -2.04 8.55 -5.42
CA LEU A 60 -0.74 9.09 -5.01
C LEU A 60 0.41 8.48 -5.82
N PHE A 61 0.33 7.18 -6.13
CA PHE A 61 1.34 6.46 -6.90
C PHE A 61 1.11 6.55 -8.41
N ASP A 62 0.03 7.17 -8.84
CA ASP A 62 -0.36 7.27 -10.26
C ASP A 62 -0.50 5.87 -10.88
N CYS A 63 -1.27 5.01 -10.22
CA CYS A 63 -1.51 3.64 -10.67
C CYS A 63 -2.92 3.22 -10.31
N THR A 64 -3.25 1.96 -10.59
CA THR A 64 -4.55 1.39 -10.22
C THR A 64 -4.42 0.57 -8.94
N ILE A 65 -5.58 0.25 -8.32
CA ILE A 65 -5.60 -0.65 -7.16
C ILE A 65 -5.05 -2.02 -7.55
N ASN A 66 -5.34 -2.49 -8.76
CA ASN A 66 -4.82 -3.76 -9.27
C ASN A 66 -3.29 -3.78 -9.36
N ASP A 67 -2.67 -2.62 -9.54
CA ASP A 67 -1.21 -2.52 -9.55
C ASP A 67 -0.62 -2.66 -8.14
N ILE A 68 -1.41 -2.40 -7.11
CA ILE A 68 -0.96 -2.44 -5.71
C ILE A 68 -1.21 -3.82 -5.10
N VAL A 69 -2.41 -4.36 -5.28
CA VAL A 69 -2.84 -5.61 -4.62
C VAL A 69 -2.37 -6.81 -5.44
N ILE A 70 -1.53 -7.63 -4.82
CA ILE A 70 -1.03 -8.86 -5.44
C ILE A 70 -1.88 -10.02 -4.93
N THR A 71 -2.38 -10.81 -5.86
CA THR A 71 -3.22 -11.97 -5.53
C THR A 71 -2.55 -13.26 -5.95
N GLU A 72 -2.96 -14.34 -5.34
CA GLU A 72 -2.58 -15.69 -5.74
C GLU A 72 -3.82 -16.56 -5.76
N THR A 73 -3.76 -17.68 -6.48
CA THR A 73 -4.88 -18.60 -6.57
C THR A 73 -4.59 -19.85 -5.74
N ILE A 74 -5.51 -20.21 -4.89
CA ILE A 74 -5.43 -21.43 -4.07
C ILE A 74 -6.61 -22.34 -4.36
#